data_b73764616893abf3d737da6005e637ec
#
_entry.id   b73764616893abf3d737da6005e637ec
#
_cell.length_a   1.000
_cell.length_b   1.000
_cell.length_c   1.000
_cell.angle_alpha   90.00
_cell.angle_beta   90.00
_cell.angle_gamma   90.00
#
_symmetry.space_group_name_H-M   'P 1'
#
loop_
_entity.id
_entity.type
_entity.pdbx_description
1 polymer ?
#
loop_
_entity_poly.entity_id
_entity_poly.type
_entity_poly.pdbx_seq_one_letter_code
_entity_poly.pdbx_strand_id
1 'polypeptide(L)'
;MKNALILSALLTLGPVCFAQQTEKYPLGNYEELTDTKPHDGAEVWNKMTTPTCLSWGTTDIRYKKLNVPDIKKTTRWKGKAWKRERINAQAVLWTKEALDDVTVTVSELKSGSAVIPASAITTNFVRYVMTDELNKDRKGGCGHRENKAEWDSSVVADVLDIVKIQDIKACTTQPIWLNVWVPSDARAGKYKGTLTVSGKNFQDMKLQVEIDVQNRMLPAPQDWAFHLDLWQNPYSVARYYQVPLWSKEHFDAMLPIMKMLANAGQRAITTSIMHKPWAGQTEDHFDSMVTRIKKIDGTWVYSYDVFDKWVEFMMNEVGIKDMISCYTMIPWALTFDYYDEATSRVQFINVKPGDAEYTEYWGSFLKDFSRHLRKKGWFEKTAISMDERPMEAMREAIKVIKQADPEFKITLAGNYHPEIQSDLYYLSIPYGHKFPENVKAERERKGQISTVYTCCSEAFPNTFTFSDPAEATWTALHAIAGGYDGYLRWAGNSWT
;
A
#
# COMPACT_ATOMS: atom_id res chain seq x y z
N MET A 1 -8.83 70.04 13.02
CA MET A 1 -7.47 69.51 12.95
C MET A 1 -7.30 68.47 14.00
N LYS A 2 -7.33 67.21 13.62
CA LYS A 2 -6.80 66.06 14.38
C LYS A 2 -6.50 64.97 13.35
N ASN A 3 -5.22 64.79 13.04
CA ASN A 3 -4.70 63.75 12.15
C ASN A 3 -4.79 62.40 12.83
N ALA A 4 -5.48 61.46 12.22
CA ALA A 4 -5.40 60.05 12.58
C ALA A 4 -4.36 59.38 11.69
N LEU A 5 -3.24 58.99 12.28
CA LEU A 5 -2.26 58.12 11.63
C LEU A 5 -2.83 56.69 11.57
N ILE A 6 -3.04 56.19 10.37
CA ILE A 6 -3.30 54.76 10.11
C ILE A 6 -1.95 54.06 10.01
N LEU A 7 -1.62 53.28 11.01
CA LEU A 7 -0.44 52.40 11.01
C LEU A 7 -0.78 51.12 10.21
N SER A 8 -0.33 51.05 8.95
CA SER A 8 -0.40 49.82 8.16
C SER A 8 0.69 48.87 8.62
N ALA A 9 0.31 47.85 9.38
CA ALA A 9 1.20 46.73 9.67
C ALA A 9 1.35 45.87 8.39
N LEU A 10 2.47 46.01 7.69
CA LEU A 10 2.91 45.04 6.69
C LEU A 10 3.30 43.75 7.43
N LEU A 11 2.44 42.77 7.38
CA LEU A 11 2.82 41.38 7.66
C LEU A 11 3.72 40.91 6.51
N THR A 12 5.03 40.96 6.70
CA THR A 12 5.98 40.24 5.85
C THR A 12 5.81 38.75 6.15
N LEU A 13 5.06 38.07 5.30
CA LEU A 13 5.16 36.61 5.15
C LEU A 13 6.61 36.32 4.73
N GLY A 14 7.43 35.95 5.71
CA GLY A 14 8.74 35.36 5.42
C GLY A 14 8.55 34.12 4.56
N PRO A 15 9.46 33.85 3.62
CA PRO A 15 9.39 32.61 2.86
C PRO A 15 9.39 31.45 3.86
N VAL A 16 8.37 30.60 3.78
CA VAL A 16 8.41 29.28 4.43
C VAL A 16 9.58 28.56 3.78
N CYS A 17 10.73 28.58 4.43
CA CYS A 17 11.86 27.78 4.09
C CYS A 17 11.39 26.34 4.31
N PHE A 18 10.94 25.67 3.24
CA PHE A 18 10.98 24.21 3.22
C PHE A 18 12.44 23.87 3.54
N ALA A 19 12.69 23.34 4.73
CA ALA A 19 13.99 22.84 5.09
C ALA A 19 14.42 21.93 3.93
N GLN A 20 15.54 22.24 3.29
CA GLN A 20 16.14 21.37 2.29
C GLN A 20 16.24 19.99 2.96
N GLN A 21 15.40 19.04 2.52
CA GLN A 21 15.48 17.68 3.00
C GLN A 21 16.92 17.24 2.79
N THR A 22 17.62 16.97 3.89
CA THR A 22 18.99 16.47 3.81
C THR A 22 18.92 15.15 3.07
N GLU A 23 19.50 15.06 1.89
CA GLU A 23 19.53 13.83 1.08
C GLU A 23 20.33 12.71 1.75
N LYS A 24 20.89 12.98 2.92
CA LYS A 24 21.72 12.04 3.69
C LYS A 24 20.92 11.35 4.79
N TYR A 25 21.10 10.03 4.91
CA TYR A 25 20.56 9.22 5.99
C TYR A 25 21.24 9.54 7.34
N PRO A 26 20.52 9.54 8.46
CA PRO A 26 19.07 9.35 8.57
C PRO A 26 18.28 10.60 8.19
N LEU A 27 17.07 10.41 7.67
CA LEU A 27 16.13 11.50 7.48
C LEU A 27 15.34 11.76 8.76
N GLY A 28 15.31 13.02 9.21
CA GLY A 28 14.63 13.40 10.43
C GLY A 28 15.20 12.72 11.68
N ASN A 29 14.31 12.24 12.55
CA ASN A 29 14.66 11.63 13.84
C ASN A 29 14.67 10.10 13.80
N TYR A 30 14.77 9.49 12.61
CA TYR A 30 14.80 8.03 12.53
C TYR A 30 16.03 7.45 13.21
N GLU A 31 15.80 6.52 14.14
CA GLU A 31 16.83 5.74 14.79
C GLU A 31 16.67 4.25 14.43
N GLU A 32 17.74 3.67 13.91
CA GLU A 32 17.75 2.25 13.57
C GLU A 32 17.95 1.41 14.84
N LEU A 33 17.00 0.50 15.08
CA LEU A 33 17.07 -0.40 16.21
C LEU A 33 18.15 -1.48 16.03
N THR A 34 18.74 -1.93 17.14
CA THR A 34 19.76 -2.97 17.12
C THR A 34 19.16 -4.34 16.86
N ASP A 35 19.79 -5.09 15.94
CA ASP A 35 19.43 -6.49 15.70
C ASP A 35 19.86 -7.36 16.87
N THR A 36 18.93 -8.10 17.45
CA THR A 36 19.17 -9.03 18.56
C THR A 36 19.44 -10.46 18.08
N LYS A 37 19.30 -10.73 16.80
CA LYS A 37 19.52 -12.06 16.22
C LYS A 37 21.00 -12.39 16.12
N PRO A 38 21.36 -13.69 16.13
CA PRO A 38 22.72 -14.11 15.86
C PRO A 38 23.23 -13.58 14.51
N HIS A 39 24.45 -13.05 14.51
CA HIS A 39 25.11 -12.49 13.34
C HIS A 39 26.58 -12.91 13.29
N ASP A 40 27.24 -12.60 12.17
CA ASP A 40 28.64 -12.93 11.98
C ASP A 40 29.55 -12.15 12.95
N GLY A 41 30.41 -12.87 13.61
CA GLY A 41 31.45 -12.24 14.44
C GLY A 41 32.60 -11.65 13.61
N ALA A 42 33.49 -10.91 14.29
CA ALA A 42 34.66 -10.30 13.65
C ALA A 42 35.54 -11.32 12.89
N GLU A 43 35.56 -12.59 13.30
CA GLU A 43 36.31 -13.65 12.61
C GLU A 43 35.87 -13.88 11.17
N VAL A 44 34.53 -13.82 10.90
CA VAL A 44 33.98 -14.00 9.56
C VAL A 44 34.33 -12.80 8.67
N TRP A 45 34.17 -11.59 9.20
CA TRP A 45 34.54 -10.37 8.50
C TRP A 45 36.03 -10.28 8.20
N ASN A 46 36.91 -10.74 9.14
CA ASN A 46 38.36 -10.74 8.96
C ASN A 46 38.84 -11.71 7.89
N LYS A 47 38.05 -12.74 7.54
CA LYS A 47 38.36 -13.65 6.42
C LYS A 47 38.23 -12.99 5.05
N MET A 48 37.58 -11.83 4.96
CA MET A 48 37.51 -11.10 3.71
C MET A 48 38.89 -10.67 3.23
N THR A 49 39.24 -11.05 1.99
CA THR A 49 40.52 -10.70 1.37
C THR A 49 40.54 -9.26 0.85
N THR A 50 39.40 -8.71 0.53
CA THR A 50 39.19 -7.32 0.11
C THR A 50 38.39 -6.58 1.17
N PRO A 51 38.76 -5.33 1.53
CA PRO A 51 38.06 -4.60 2.59
C PRO A 51 36.58 -4.32 2.25
N THR A 52 36.31 -4.02 1.00
CA THR A 52 34.97 -3.68 0.49
C THR A 52 34.66 -4.49 -0.76
N CYS A 53 33.45 -4.99 -0.87
CA CYS A 53 32.98 -5.77 -2.01
C CYS A 53 31.65 -5.22 -2.51
N LEU A 54 31.45 -5.29 -3.82
CA LEU A 54 30.21 -4.96 -4.50
C LEU A 54 29.89 -6.07 -5.50
N SER A 55 28.65 -6.57 -5.50
CA SER A 55 28.21 -7.60 -6.42
C SER A 55 26.71 -7.46 -6.73
N TRP A 56 26.29 -7.99 -7.84
CA TRP A 56 24.86 -8.28 -8.02
C TRP A 56 24.48 -9.44 -7.11
N GLY A 57 23.36 -9.30 -6.45
CA GLY A 57 22.66 -10.32 -5.69
C GLY A 57 21.36 -10.73 -6.35
N THR A 58 20.48 -11.39 -5.61
CA THR A 58 19.12 -11.71 -6.07
C THR A 58 18.09 -10.84 -5.36
N THR A 59 16.99 -10.52 -6.03
CA THR A 59 15.85 -9.81 -5.46
C THR A 59 15.03 -10.65 -4.48
N ASP A 60 15.31 -11.96 -4.40
CA ASP A 60 14.54 -12.89 -3.57
C ASP A 60 15.09 -13.02 -2.14
N ILE A 61 16.21 -12.35 -1.84
CA ILE A 61 16.87 -12.44 -0.53
C ILE A 61 16.88 -11.08 0.15
N ARG A 62 16.45 -11.05 1.42
CA ARG A 62 16.67 -9.94 2.34
C ARG A 62 18.03 -10.15 3.02
N TYR A 63 19.07 -9.49 2.49
CA TYR A 63 20.44 -9.63 3.02
C TYR A 63 20.53 -9.05 4.41
N LYS A 64 21.03 -9.85 5.37
CA LYS A 64 21.18 -9.43 6.77
C LYS A 64 22.27 -8.38 6.91
N LYS A 65 22.04 -7.35 7.73
CA LYS A 65 22.94 -6.21 7.89
C LYS A 65 24.32 -6.60 8.43
N LEU A 66 24.35 -7.45 9.45
CA LEU A 66 25.57 -7.77 10.20
C LEU A 66 26.24 -9.08 9.73
N ASN A 67 25.84 -9.61 8.57
CA ASN A 67 26.41 -10.83 8.03
C ASN A 67 27.13 -10.57 6.70
N VAL A 68 28.23 -11.27 6.48
CA VAL A 68 28.86 -11.36 5.16
C VAL A 68 27.90 -12.13 4.23
N PRO A 69 27.46 -11.54 3.11
CA PRO A 69 26.47 -12.19 2.27
C PRO A 69 27.06 -13.41 1.54
N ASP A 70 26.31 -14.50 1.53
CA ASP A 70 26.64 -15.67 0.70
C ASP A 70 26.25 -15.40 -0.75
N ILE A 71 27.16 -14.77 -1.49
CA ILE A 71 26.94 -14.38 -2.89
C ILE A 71 28.09 -14.87 -3.75
N LYS A 72 27.77 -15.59 -4.82
CA LYS A 72 28.71 -15.78 -5.92
C LYS A 72 28.93 -14.44 -6.62
N LYS A 73 30.08 -13.81 -6.39
CA LYS A 73 30.40 -12.48 -6.91
C LYS A 73 30.22 -12.41 -8.42
N THR A 74 29.44 -11.44 -8.89
CA THR A 74 29.27 -11.10 -10.30
C THR A 74 29.17 -9.59 -10.49
N THR A 75 29.87 -9.09 -11.49
CA THR A 75 29.87 -7.68 -11.85
C THR A 75 28.89 -7.35 -12.96
N ARG A 76 28.22 -8.36 -13.53
CA ARG A 76 27.27 -8.17 -14.64
C ARG A 76 25.91 -8.77 -14.31
N TRP A 77 24.89 -7.94 -14.42
CA TRP A 77 23.49 -8.36 -14.37
C TRP A 77 22.86 -8.24 -15.76
N LYS A 78 22.02 -9.21 -16.11
CA LYS A 78 21.26 -9.25 -17.34
C LYS A 78 19.80 -9.49 -17.05
N GLY A 79 18.94 -8.61 -17.55
CA GLY A 79 17.49 -8.75 -17.49
C GLY A 79 16.88 -8.78 -18.88
N LYS A 80 15.63 -9.28 -18.96
CA LYS A 80 14.76 -9.16 -20.13
C LYS A 80 13.53 -8.37 -19.72
N ALA A 81 13.08 -7.46 -20.55
CA ALA A 81 11.91 -6.66 -20.26
C ALA A 81 11.10 -6.37 -21.53
N TRP A 82 9.80 -6.17 -21.38
CA TRP A 82 8.96 -5.59 -22.40
C TRP A 82 8.97 -4.06 -22.26
N LYS A 83 8.52 -3.38 -23.28
CA LYS A 83 8.24 -1.94 -23.19
C LYS A 83 7.16 -1.70 -22.14
N ARG A 84 7.25 -0.61 -21.36
CA ARG A 84 6.37 -0.26 -20.24
C ARG A 84 6.50 -1.19 -19.03
N GLU A 85 7.41 -2.14 -19.05
CA GLU A 85 7.69 -3.00 -17.91
C GLU A 85 8.63 -2.30 -16.91
N ARG A 86 8.38 -2.56 -15.61
CA ARG A 86 9.31 -2.23 -14.54
C ARG A 86 10.16 -3.47 -14.25
N ILE A 87 11.47 -3.36 -14.44
CA ILE A 87 12.42 -4.42 -14.13
C ILE A 87 13.33 -4.00 -12.98
N ASN A 88 13.61 -4.93 -12.10
CA ASN A 88 14.36 -4.67 -10.88
C ASN A 88 15.59 -5.56 -10.77
N ALA A 89 16.61 -5.06 -10.09
CA ALA A 89 17.78 -5.82 -9.67
C ALA A 89 18.25 -5.36 -8.29
N GLN A 90 18.96 -6.20 -7.57
CA GLN A 90 19.54 -5.86 -6.29
C GLN A 90 21.05 -5.99 -6.34
N ALA A 91 21.78 -4.88 -6.15
CA ALA A 91 23.20 -4.90 -5.87
C ALA A 91 23.40 -4.98 -4.35
N VAL A 92 24.51 -5.57 -3.94
CA VAL A 92 24.86 -5.71 -2.52
C VAL A 92 26.26 -5.19 -2.33
N LEU A 93 26.38 -4.22 -1.45
CA LEU A 93 27.65 -3.65 -0.96
C LEU A 93 27.89 -4.22 0.44
N TRP A 94 29.10 -4.75 0.70
CA TRP A 94 29.47 -5.16 2.06
C TRP A 94 30.93 -4.81 2.33
N THR A 95 31.20 -4.43 3.57
CA THR A 95 32.51 -3.89 3.92
C THR A 95 32.91 -4.22 5.35
N LYS A 96 34.22 -4.49 5.57
CA LYS A 96 34.79 -4.58 6.90
C LYS A 96 35.31 -3.23 7.43
N GLU A 97 35.33 -2.20 6.59
CA GLU A 97 35.72 -0.84 6.91
C GLU A 97 34.56 0.11 6.81
N ALA A 98 34.57 1.22 7.55
CA ALA A 98 33.54 2.23 7.41
C ALA A 98 33.69 2.99 6.07
N LEU A 99 32.58 3.28 5.41
CA LEU A 99 32.53 4.05 4.18
C LEU A 99 31.73 5.33 4.39
N ASP A 100 32.31 6.46 3.96
CA ASP A 100 31.75 7.78 4.19
C ASP A 100 31.08 8.33 2.92
N ASP A 101 29.90 8.96 3.10
CA ASP A 101 29.12 9.63 2.06
C ASP A 101 28.93 8.77 0.80
N VAL A 102 28.50 7.53 1.01
CA VAL A 102 28.23 6.59 -0.08
C VAL A 102 27.05 7.08 -0.90
N THR A 103 27.24 7.15 -2.22
CA THR A 103 26.23 7.49 -3.21
C THR A 103 26.15 6.42 -4.29
N VAL A 104 24.99 6.32 -4.95
CA VAL A 104 24.77 5.37 -6.04
C VAL A 104 24.21 6.10 -7.25
N THR A 105 24.85 5.91 -8.39
CA THR A 105 24.41 6.47 -9.65
C THR A 105 24.31 5.40 -10.73
N VAL A 106 23.45 5.63 -11.73
CA VAL A 106 23.37 4.76 -12.91
C VAL A 106 23.45 5.62 -14.15
N SER A 107 24.31 5.22 -15.08
CA SER A 107 24.37 5.89 -16.38
C SER A 107 23.10 5.63 -17.18
N GLU A 108 22.81 6.48 -18.15
CA GLU A 108 21.85 6.12 -19.20
C GLU A 108 22.16 4.73 -19.77
N LEU A 109 21.10 3.97 -20.09
CA LEU A 109 21.30 2.68 -20.73
C LEU A 109 21.20 2.87 -22.24
N LYS A 110 22.20 2.40 -23.00
CA LYS A 110 22.34 2.64 -24.45
C LYS A 110 22.30 1.35 -25.26
N SER A 111 21.61 1.41 -26.40
CA SER A 111 21.59 0.38 -27.44
C SER A 111 21.77 1.05 -28.82
N GLY A 112 23.02 1.14 -29.29
CA GLY A 112 23.36 1.97 -30.44
C GLY A 112 22.99 3.44 -30.19
N SER A 113 22.13 4.02 -31.04
CA SER A 113 21.59 5.38 -30.87
C SER A 113 20.37 5.47 -29.93
N ALA A 114 19.79 4.34 -29.54
CA ALA A 114 18.62 4.31 -28.63
C ALA A 114 19.06 4.41 -27.17
N VAL A 115 18.30 5.14 -26.36
CA VAL A 115 18.61 5.44 -24.96
C VAL A 115 17.40 5.17 -24.08
N ILE A 116 17.60 4.52 -22.94
CA ILE A 116 16.69 4.61 -21.79
C ILE A 116 17.27 5.69 -20.88
N PRO A 117 16.56 6.81 -20.66
CA PRO A 117 17.11 7.98 -19.98
C PRO A 117 17.27 7.71 -18.48
N ALA A 118 18.15 8.45 -17.82
CA ALA A 118 18.38 8.36 -16.39
C ALA A 118 17.10 8.63 -15.56
N SER A 119 16.16 9.43 -16.06
CA SER A 119 14.87 9.68 -15.42
C SER A 119 13.95 8.45 -15.32
N ALA A 120 14.19 7.43 -16.14
CA ALA A 120 13.48 6.14 -16.09
C ALA A 120 14.17 5.13 -15.15
N ILE A 121 15.25 5.53 -14.47
CA ILE A 121 16.07 4.67 -13.62
C ILE A 121 16.11 5.26 -12.21
N THR A 122 15.86 4.43 -11.21
CA THR A 122 16.01 4.83 -9.82
C THR A 122 16.88 3.84 -9.06
N THR A 123 17.67 4.36 -8.12
CA THR A 123 18.41 3.57 -7.15
C THR A 123 17.99 3.99 -5.75
N ASN A 124 17.83 3.00 -4.88
CA ASN A 124 17.45 3.20 -3.49
C ASN A 124 18.37 2.36 -2.59
N PHE A 125 18.88 2.93 -1.53
CA PHE A 125 19.38 2.12 -0.42
C PHE A 125 18.21 1.38 0.18
N VAL A 126 18.39 0.11 0.53
CA VAL A 126 17.36 -0.66 1.24
C VAL A 126 17.57 -0.46 2.72
N ARG A 127 16.65 0.25 3.37
CA ARG A 127 16.70 0.53 4.81
C ARG A 127 16.39 -0.72 5.59
N TYR A 128 17.11 -0.90 6.68
CA TYR A 128 16.84 -1.92 7.67
C TYR A 128 15.80 -1.42 8.67
N VAL A 129 14.79 -2.22 8.93
CA VAL A 129 13.73 -1.92 9.88
C VAL A 129 13.52 -3.10 10.83
N MET A 130 13.16 -2.79 12.08
CA MET A 130 12.75 -3.81 13.03
C MET A 130 11.33 -4.27 12.66
N THR A 131 11.11 -5.57 12.66
CA THR A 131 9.78 -6.18 12.52
C THR A 131 9.59 -7.23 13.59
N ASP A 132 8.38 -7.40 14.12
CA ASP A 132 8.03 -8.63 14.79
C ASP A 132 7.90 -9.76 13.75
N GLU A 133 8.03 -10.99 14.22
CA GLU A 133 7.89 -12.17 13.38
C GLU A 133 6.51 -12.83 13.60
N LEU A 134 5.47 -12.02 13.44
CA LEU A 134 4.09 -12.39 13.64
C LEU A 134 3.77 -13.72 12.96
N ASN A 135 3.32 -14.70 13.76
CA ASN A 135 2.92 -16.02 13.27
C ASN A 135 3.96 -16.79 12.42
N LYS A 136 5.23 -16.37 12.40
CA LYS A 136 6.29 -17.04 11.64
C LYS A 136 6.50 -18.48 12.10
N ASP A 137 6.34 -18.74 13.38
CA ASP A 137 6.42 -20.06 13.99
C ASP A 137 5.13 -20.89 13.85
N ARG A 138 4.07 -20.35 13.25
CA ARG A 138 2.75 -20.96 13.02
C ARG A 138 1.99 -21.33 14.31
N LYS A 139 2.32 -20.71 15.44
CA LYS A 139 1.72 -21.03 16.74
C LYS A 139 0.52 -20.18 17.12
N GLY A 140 0.23 -19.11 16.43
CA GLY A 140 -0.87 -18.22 16.79
C GLY A 140 -1.55 -17.62 15.57
N GLY A 141 -2.87 -17.69 15.49
CA GLY A 141 -3.64 -16.95 14.50
C GLY A 141 -3.49 -15.46 14.73
N CYS A 142 -3.24 -14.69 13.69
CA CYS A 142 -3.08 -13.25 13.74
C CYS A 142 -2.06 -12.74 14.78
N GLY A 143 -1.11 -13.61 15.19
CA GLY A 143 0.02 -13.27 16.07
C GLY A 143 -0.32 -12.74 17.44
N HIS A 144 -1.58 -12.82 17.84
CA HIS A 144 -1.97 -12.40 19.19
C HIS A 144 -1.42 -13.38 20.22
N ARG A 145 -0.52 -12.91 21.08
CA ARG A 145 0.05 -13.66 22.19
C ARG A 145 -0.10 -12.86 23.48
N GLU A 146 -0.54 -13.52 24.54
CA GLU A 146 -0.68 -12.92 25.85
C GLU A 146 0.69 -12.50 26.43
N ASN A 147 1.69 -13.34 26.22
CA ASN A 147 3.05 -13.10 26.69
C ASN A 147 3.90 -12.46 25.59
N LYS A 148 4.20 -11.18 25.72
CA LYS A 148 5.06 -10.45 24.79
C LYS A 148 6.48 -11.00 24.69
N ALA A 149 6.98 -11.70 25.72
CA ALA A 149 8.30 -12.35 25.70
C ALA A 149 8.38 -13.52 24.70
N GLU A 150 7.24 -14.04 24.25
CA GLU A 150 7.16 -15.08 23.23
C GLU A 150 7.21 -14.51 21.81
N TRP A 151 7.17 -13.19 21.66
CA TRP A 151 7.26 -12.55 20.37
C TRP A 151 8.70 -12.54 19.90
N ASP A 152 8.91 -13.00 18.71
CA ASP A 152 10.20 -12.89 18.05
C ASP A 152 10.27 -11.61 17.21
N SER A 153 11.46 -11.08 17.03
CA SER A 153 11.71 -9.89 16.22
C SER A 153 13.01 -10.02 15.44
N SER A 154 13.13 -9.32 14.35
CA SER A 154 14.33 -9.27 13.54
C SER A 154 14.48 -7.93 12.82
N VAL A 155 15.73 -7.58 12.50
CA VAL A 155 16.03 -6.45 11.60
C VAL A 155 16.13 -6.96 10.18
N VAL A 156 15.30 -6.43 9.31
CA VAL A 156 15.22 -6.86 7.91
C VAL A 156 15.44 -5.71 6.94
N ALA A 157 16.06 -6.00 5.81
CA ALA A 157 16.17 -5.08 4.68
C ALA A 157 14.82 -5.02 3.98
N ASP A 158 14.08 -3.90 4.11
CA ASP A 158 12.71 -3.80 3.57
C ASP A 158 12.45 -2.51 2.80
N VAL A 159 12.63 -1.35 3.42
CA VAL A 159 12.19 -0.08 2.86
C VAL A 159 13.14 0.42 1.78
N LEU A 160 12.62 0.71 0.59
CA LEU A 160 13.35 1.41 -0.46
C LEU A 160 13.46 2.89 -0.10
N ASP A 161 14.60 3.27 0.50
CA ASP A 161 14.80 4.60 1.06
C ASP A 161 14.90 5.68 -0.04
N ILE A 162 14.43 6.87 0.27
CA ILE A 162 14.56 8.06 -0.61
C ILE A 162 15.89 8.78 -0.46
N VAL A 163 16.71 8.45 0.56
CA VAL A 163 18.01 9.06 0.77
C VAL A 163 18.95 8.82 -0.39
N LYS A 164 19.82 9.77 -0.67
CA LYS A 164 20.80 9.69 -1.75
C LYS A 164 22.23 9.48 -1.25
N ILE A 165 22.48 9.81 0.01
CA ILE A 165 23.80 9.72 0.65
C ILE A 165 23.64 8.96 1.96
N GLN A 166 24.53 8.00 2.19
CA GLN A 166 24.53 7.19 3.41
C GLN A 166 25.95 6.84 3.84
N ASP A 167 26.25 6.95 5.14
CA ASP A 167 27.45 6.37 5.71
C ASP A 167 27.22 4.88 6.00
N ILE A 168 28.16 4.03 5.62
CA ILE A 168 28.07 2.58 5.81
C ILE A 168 29.04 2.20 6.92
N LYS A 169 28.53 1.63 8.01
CA LYS A 169 29.34 1.21 9.16
C LYS A 169 30.26 0.03 8.79
N ALA A 170 31.37 -0.09 9.47
CA ALA A 170 32.26 -1.25 9.35
C ALA A 170 31.52 -2.55 9.72
N CYS A 171 31.91 -3.65 9.11
CA CYS A 171 31.30 -4.98 9.27
C CYS A 171 29.79 -4.99 9.02
N THR A 172 29.36 -4.33 7.93
CA THR A 172 27.96 -4.31 7.51
C THR A 172 27.77 -4.58 6.03
N THR A 173 26.57 -5.04 5.73
CA THR A 173 26.05 -5.28 4.37
C THR A 173 24.96 -4.27 4.11
N GLN A 174 24.97 -3.67 2.92
CA GLN A 174 23.98 -2.69 2.45
C GLN A 174 23.45 -3.08 1.07
N PRO A 175 22.20 -3.56 0.98
CA PRO A 175 21.56 -3.78 -0.29
C PRO A 175 21.18 -2.46 -0.97
N ILE A 176 21.24 -2.46 -2.29
CA ILE A 176 20.93 -1.34 -3.15
C ILE A 176 19.95 -1.83 -4.22
N TRP A 177 18.77 -1.25 -4.27
CA TRP A 177 17.74 -1.62 -5.23
C TRP A 177 17.86 -0.77 -6.49
N LEU A 178 17.94 -1.44 -7.63
CA LEU A 178 17.84 -0.82 -8.95
C LEU A 178 16.46 -1.06 -9.52
N ASN A 179 15.81 -0.02 -9.99
CA ASN A 179 14.55 -0.09 -10.69
C ASN A 179 14.65 0.65 -12.03
N VAL A 180 14.27 -0.01 -13.12
CA VAL A 180 14.23 0.57 -14.45
C VAL A 180 12.82 0.43 -15.00
N TRP A 181 12.19 1.57 -15.31
CA TRP A 181 10.91 1.59 -16.00
C TRP A 181 11.17 1.75 -17.51
N VAL A 182 11.03 0.67 -18.25
CA VAL A 182 11.29 0.69 -19.69
C VAL A 182 10.26 1.57 -20.39
N PRO A 183 10.67 2.65 -21.09
CA PRO A 183 9.74 3.54 -21.79
C PRO A 183 8.89 2.80 -22.82
N SER A 184 7.66 3.27 -23.03
CA SER A 184 6.74 2.68 -24.01
C SER A 184 7.23 2.82 -25.46
N ASP A 185 8.02 3.85 -25.73
CA ASP A 185 8.63 4.16 -27.02
C ASP A 185 10.04 3.59 -27.18
N ALA A 186 10.57 2.88 -26.18
CA ALA A 186 11.88 2.23 -26.25
C ALA A 186 11.94 1.29 -27.47
N ARG A 187 13.04 1.36 -28.22
CA ARG A 187 13.29 0.39 -29.30
C ARG A 187 13.69 -0.96 -28.73
N ALA A 188 13.30 -2.04 -29.37
CA ALA A 188 13.80 -3.38 -29.01
C ALA A 188 15.31 -3.44 -29.20
N GLY A 189 16.01 -4.09 -28.26
CA GLY A 189 17.47 -4.21 -28.31
C GLY A 189 18.11 -4.38 -26.94
N LYS A 190 19.43 -4.57 -26.93
CA LYS A 190 20.24 -4.76 -25.72
C LYS A 190 20.80 -3.42 -25.24
N TYR A 191 20.22 -2.91 -24.18
CA TYR A 191 20.63 -1.68 -23.51
C TYR A 191 21.67 -1.97 -22.44
N LYS A 192 22.75 -1.20 -22.43
CA LYS A 192 23.86 -1.36 -21.49
C LYS A 192 24.15 -0.06 -20.77
N GLY A 193 24.52 -0.18 -19.51
CA GLY A 193 24.95 0.91 -18.65
C GLY A 193 25.74 0.42 -17.44
N THR A 194 26.03 1.34 -16.55
CA THR A 194 26.86 1.08 -15.38
C THR A 194 26.22 1.67 -14.14
N LEU A 195 26.07 0.83 -13.11
CA LEU A 195 25.82 1.28 -11.75
C LEU A 195 27.17 1.56 -11.09
N THR A 196 27.33 2.75 -10.53
CA THR A 196 28.53 3.18 -9.83
C THR A 196 28.18 3.50 -8.38
N VAL A 197 28.95 2.92 -7.45
CA VAL A 197 28.93 3.24 -6.02
C VAL A 197 30.18 4.05 -5.75
N SER A 198 30.03 5.27 -5.24
CA SER A 198 31.09 6.23 -4.94
C SER A 198 31.01 6.71 -3.50
N GLY A 199 32.09 7.18 -2.92
CA GLY A 199 32.14 7.78 -1.59
C GLY A 199 33.48 8.50 -1.35
N LYS A 200 33.66 9.07 -0.14
CA LYS A 200 34.83 9.91 0.15
C LYS A 200 36.14 9.13 0.40
N ASN A 201 36.03 7.95 0.97
CA ASN A 201 37.22 7.22 1.52
C ASN A 201 37.50 5.89 0.82
N PHE A 202 36.89 5.64 -0.35
CA PHE A 202 37.16 4.45 -1.15
C PHE A 202 37.09 4.77 -2.66
N GLN A 203 37.64 3.89 -3.49
CA GLN A 203 37.56 4.04 -4.95
C GLN A 203 36.20 3.62 -5.49
N ASP A 204 35.74 4.30 -6.53
CA ASP A 204 34.51 3.96 -7.23
C ASP A 204 34.42 2.49 -7.60
N MET A 205 33.33 1.86 -7.25
CA MET A 205 33.03 0.48 -7.60
C MET A 205 31.92 0.41 -8.64
N LYS A 206 32.06 -0.45 -9.64
CA LYS A 206 31.18 -0.46 -10.82
C LYS A 206 30.60 -1.82 -11.09
N LEU A 207 29.30 -1.84 -11.41
CA LEU A 207 28.58 -3.03 -11.90
C LEU A 207 27.96 -2.76 -13.27
N GLN A 208 27.98 -3.75 -14.15
CA GLN A 208 27.39 -3.68 -15.48
C GLN A 208 25.91 -4.04 -15.43
N VAL A 209 25.09 -3.22 -16.07
CA VAL A 209 23.64 -3.44 -16.28
C VAL A 209 23.42 -3.72 -17.77
N GLU A 210 22.74 -4.82 -18.10
CA GLU A 210 22.30 -5.14 -19.46
C GLU A 210 20.82 -5.52 -19.44
N ILE A 211 19.98 -4.82 -20.22
CA ILE A 211 18.55 -5.13 -20.37
C ILE A 211 18.26 -5.42 -21.84
N ASP A 212 17.74 -6.60 -22.10
CA ASP A 212 17.26 -7.00 -23.42
C ASP A 212 15.77 -6.63 -23.55
N VAL A 213 15.50 -5.47 -24.15
CA VAL A 213 14.15 -4.97 -24.37
C VAL A 213 13.54 -5.69 -25.57
N GLN A 214 12.47 -6.43 -25.31
CA GLN A 214 11.72 -7.19 -26.31
C GLN A 214 10.76 -6.31 -27.09
N ASN A 215 10.47 -6.68 -28.35
CA ASN A 215 9.50 -5.95 -29.17
C ASN A 215 8.06 -6.33 -28.80
N ARG A 216 7.74 -6.22 -27.51
CA ARG A 216 6.40 -6.37 -26.93
C ARG A 216 6.16 -5.24 -25.97
N MET A 217 4.90 -4.91 -25.73
CA MET A 217 4.50 -3.84 -24.83
C MET A 217 3.51 -4.38 -23.82
N LEU A 218 3.74 -4.11 -22.53
CA LEU A 218 2.72 -4.33 -21.51
C LEU A 218 1.58 -3.32 -21.70
N PRO A 219 0.33 -3.73 -21.47
CA PRO A 219 -0.77 -2.79 -21.31
C PRO A 219 -0.43 -1.75 -20.22
N ALA A 220 -1.07 -0.60 -20.26
CA ALA A 220 -0.94 0.35 -19.16
C ALA A 220 -1.55 -0.23 -17.87
N PRO A 221 -1.06 0.14 -16.67
CA PRO A 221 -1.54 -0.45 -15.42
C PRO A 221 -3.06 -0.41 -15.24
N GLN A 222 -3.70 0.67 -15.69
CA GLN A 222 -5.17 0.80 -15.67
C GLN A 222 -5.90 -0.18 -16.62
N ASP A 223 -5.18 -0.78 -17.57
CA ASP A 223 -5.74 -1.72 -18.55
C ASP A 223 -5.41 -3.19 -18.21
N TRP A 224 -4.75 -3.45 -17.09
CA TRP A 224 -4.45 -4.82 -16.67
C TRP A 224 -5.72 -5.56 -16.29
N ALA A 225 -5.81 -6.84 -16.62
CA ALA A 225 -6.94 -7.67 -16.23
C ALA A 225 -6.93 -8.05 -14.74
N PHE A 226 -5.77 -7.99 -14.08
CA PHE A 226 -5.62 -8.36 -12.68
C PHE A 226 -6.32 -7.35 -11.75
N HIS A 227 -7.26 -7.82 -10.94
CA HIS A 227 -8.00 -7.01 -9.97
C HIS A 227 -7.20 -6.89 -8.68
N LEU A 228 -6.36 -5.87 -8.57
CA LEU A 228 -5.63 -5.55 -7.35
C LEU A 228 -6.49 -4.65 -6.45
N ASP A 229 -6.68 -5.07 -5.20
CA ASP A 229 -7.43 -4.33 -4.19
C ASP A 229 -6.65 -4.23 -2.88
N LEU A 230 -5.74 -3.25 -2.81
CA LEU A 230 -5.02 -2.90 -1.60
C LEU A 230 -5.77 -1.76 -0.91
N TRP A 231 -6.32 -2.01 0.28
CA TRP A 231 -7.13 -1.01 0.97
C TRP A 231 -6.30 0.17 1.43
N GLN A 232 -6.74 1.38 1.06
CA GLN A 232 -6.04 2.62 1.37
C GLN A 232 -6.50 3.19 2.72
N ASN A 233 -5.53 3.71 3.50
CA ASN A 233 -5.77 4.47 4.72
C ASN A 233 -5.28 5.92 4.54
N PRO A 234 -6.15 6.87 4.18
CA PRO A 234 -5.75 8.28 4.06
C PRO A 234 -5.40 8.92 5.41
N TYR A 235 -5.95 8.42 6.51
CA TYR A 235 -5.76 8.98 7.85
C TYR A 235 -4.32 8.80 8.35
N SER A 236 -3.68 7.66 8.05
CA SER A 236 -2.28 7.42 8.38
C SER A 236 -1.34 8.41 7.68
N VAL A 237 -1.68 8.82 6.47
CA VAL A 237 -0.89 9.82 5.72
C VAL A 237 -0.97 11.19 6.41
N ALA A 238 -2.17 11.61 6.83
CA ALA A 238 -2.34 12.89 7.52
C ALA A 238 -1.55 12.94 8.83
N ARG A 239 -1.59 11.86 9.64
CA ARG A 239 -0.82 11.77 10.88
C ARG A 239 0.68 11.80 10.63
N TYR A 240 1.16 10.96 9.72
CA TYR A 240 2.59 10.85 9.43
C TYR A 240 3.20 12.16 8.94
N TYR A 241 2.51 12.86 8.05
CA TYR A 241 2.97 14.14 7.52
C TYR A 241 2.53 15.35 8.37
N GLN A 242 1.79 15.13 9.45
CA GLN A 242 1.29 16.18 10.36
C GLN A 242 0.52 17.30 9.61
N VAL A 243 -0.34 16.91 8.71
CA VAL A 243 -1.16 17.82 7.90
C VAL A 243 -2.64 17.68 8.26
N PRO A 244 -3.43 18.79 8.18
CA PRO A 244 -4.86 18.73 8.46
C PRO A 244 -5.58 17.79 7.48
N LEU A 245 -6.44 16.92 8.00
CA LEU A 245 -7.26 16.01 7.18
C LEU A 245 -8.02 16.77 6.09
N TRP A 246 -7.98 16.23 4.87
CA TRP A 246 -8.70 16.71 3.69
C TRP A 246 -8.32 18.12 3.24
N SER A 247 -7.20 18.66 3.74
CA SER A 247 -6.58 19.89 3.25
C SER A 247 -5.84 19.64 1.93
N LYS A 248 -5.44 20.72 1.27
CA LYS A 248 -4.60 20.61 0.06
C LYS A 248 -3.28 19.90 0.34
N GLU A 249 -2.65 20.21 1.47
CA GLU A 249 -1.40 19.59 1.92
C GLU A 249 -1.53 18.07 2.11
N HIS A 250 -2.70 17.63 2.61
CA HIS A 250 -2.99 16.21 2.76
C HIS A 250 -3.11 15.51 1.40
N PHE A 251 -3.83 16.10 0.44
CA PHE A 251 -3.92 15.55 -0.92
C PHE A 251 -2.56 15.55 -1.63
N ASP A 252 -1.76 16.61 -1.46
CA ASP A 252 -0.40 16.68 -2.00
C ASP A 252 0.49 15.55 -1.43
N ALA A 253 0.39 15.28 -0.12
CA ALA A 253 1.13 14.18 0.52
C ALA A 253 0.66 12.78 0.08
N MET A 254 -0.63 12.61 -0.17
CA MET A 254 -1.21 11.35 -0.64
C MET A 254 -0.88 11.04 -2.10
N LEU A 255 -0.75 12.06 -2.95
CA LEU A 255 -0.65 11.89 -4.40
C LEU A 255 0.46 10.92 -4.83
N PRO A 256 1.73 11.04 -4.38
CA PRO A 256 2.78 10.12 -4.80
C PRO A 256 2.53 8.68 -4.36
N ILE A 257 1.97 8.48 -3.16
CA ILE A 257 1.67 7.16 -2.60
C ILE A 257 0.56 6.48 -3.39
N MET A 258 -0.53 7.20 -3.64
CA MET A 258 -1.68 6.68 -4.39
C MET A 258 -1.33 6.45 -5.88
N LYS A 259 -0.45 7.28 -6.46
CA LYS A 259 0.12 7.04 -7.80
C LYS A 259 0.94 5.74 -7.86
N MET A 260 1.65 5.38 -6.80
CA MET A 260 2.35 4.08 -6.76
C MET A 260 1.36 2.91 -6.83
N LEU A 261 0.23 2.99 -6.13
CA LEU A 261 -0.84 1.99 -6.19
C LEU A 261 -1.47 1.93 -7.58
N ALA A 262 -1.80 3.08 -8.19
CA ALA A 262 -2.31 3.13 -9.55
C ALA A 262 -1.35 2.48 -10.55
N ASN A 263 -0.05 2.74 -10.41
CA ASN A 263 1.01 2.16 -11.24
C ASN A 263 1.24 0.66 -10.97
N ALA A 264 0.73 0.13 -9.88
CA ALA A 264 0.69 -1.30 -9.58
C ALA A 264 -0.60 -1.99 -10.08
N GLY A 265 -1.51 -1.24 -10.70
CA GLY A 265 -2.77 -1.78 -11.24
C GLY A 265 -3.92 -1.83 -10.24
N GLN A 266 -3.88 -1.01 -9.17
CA GLN A 266 -4.97 -0.87 -8.20
C GLN A 266 -6.30 -0.56 -8.89
N ARG A 267 -7.38 -1.26 -8.47
CA ARG A 267 -8.71 -1.15 -9.08
C ARG A 267 -9.75 -0.48 -8.20
N ALA A 268 -9.65 -0.65 -6.89
CA ALA A 268 -10.67 -0.21 -5.95
C ALA A 268 -10.23 1.00 -5.14
N ILE A 269 -11.17 1.91 -4.88
CA ILE A 269 -11.05 3.03 -3.97
C ILE A 269 -11.70 2.61 -2.65
N THR A 270 -10.91 2.51 -1.58
CA THR A 270 -11.45 2.23 -0.24
C THR A 270 -12.06 3.49 0.36
N THR A 271 -13.30 3.43 0.77
CA THR A 271 -14.01 4.51 1.46
C THR A 271 -14.62 4.01 2.76
N SER A 272 -14.69 4.86 3.77
CA SER A 272 -15.39 4.57 5.01
C SER A 272 -16.70 5.35 5.07
N ILE A 273 -17.82 4.64 5.15
CA ILE A 273 -19.16 5.23 5.26
C ILE A 273 -19.70 5.23 6.68
N MET A 274 -18.83 4.95 7.64
CA MET A 274 -19.12 5.02 9.08
C MET A 274 -17.84 5.22 9.87
N HIS A 275 -17.96 5.63 11.12
CA HIS A 275 -16.85 5.80 12.06
C HIS A 275 -16.31 4.45 12.54
N LYS A 276 -15.01 4.24 12.44
CA LYS A 276 -14.27 3.06 12.92
C LYS A 276 -14.79 1.70 12.40
N PRO A 277 -14.87 1.49 11.08
CA PRO A 277 -15.37 0.23 10.51
C PRO A 277 -14.63 -1.02 11.03
N TRP A 278 -13.36 -0.89 11.36
CA TRP A 278 -12.50 -1.98 11.88
C TRP A 278 -12.12 -1.80 13.36
N ALA A 279 -12.92 -1.03 14.12
CA ALA A 279 -12.67 -0.72 15.54
C ALA A 279 -11.26 -0.13 15.76
N GLY A 280 -10.43 -0.75 16.58
CA GLY A 280 -9.06 -0.27 16.88
C GLY A 280 -7.95 -1.10 16.22
N GLN A 281 -8.21 -1.71 15.07
CA GLN A 281 -7.21 -2.56 14.39
C GLN A 281 -6.11 -1.79 13.66
N THR A 282 -6.27 -0.47 13.48
CA THR A 282 -5.27 0.42 12.91
C THR A 282 -4.93 1.52 13.89
N GLU A 283 -3.71 2.04 13.86
CA GLU A 283 -3.30 3.21 14.66
C GLU A 283 -4.19 4.40 14.36
N ASP A 284 -4.42 4.69 13.09
CA ASP A 284 -5.34 5.73 12.66
C ASP A 284 -6.72 5.13 12.40
N HIS A 285 -7.69 5.52 13.20
CA HIS A 285 -9.07 5.14 12.98
C HIS A 285 -9.62 5.82 11.74
N PHE A 286 -10.38 5.06 10.96
CA PHE A 286 -11.13 5.64 9.85
C PHE A 286 -12.34 6.39 10.36
N ASP A 287 -12.42 7.67 10.08
CA ASP A 287 -13.65 8.43 10.27
C ASP A 287 -14.62 8.22 9.11
N SER A 288 -15.90 8.46 9.37
CA SER A 288 -16.88 8.46 8.29
C SER A 288 -16.59 9.57 7.27
N MET A 289 -16.50 9.21 6.00
CA MET A 289 -16.43 10.19 4.90
C MET A 289 -17.81 10.77 4.56
N VAL A 290 -18.86 10.33 5.25
CA VAL A 290 -20.23 10.82 5.11
C VAL A 290 -20.69 11.36 6.45
N THR A 291 -21.10 12.62 6.50
CA THR A 291 -21.71 13.20 7.70
C THR A 291 -23.21 12.94 7.70
N ARG A 292 -23.71 12.29 8.75
CA ARG A 292 -25.13 12.06 8.98
C ARG A 292 -25.66 13.08 9.96
N ILE A 293 -26.72 13.78 9.61
CA ILE A 293 -27.33 14.83 10.44
C ILE A 293 -28.78 14.45 10.68
N LYS A 294 -29.15 14.28 11.95
CA LYS A 294 -30.55 14.14 12.36
C LYS A 294 -31.09 15.52 12.70
N LYS A 295 -32.06 15.97 11.92
CA LYS A 295 -32.70 17.29 12.10
C LYS A 295 -33.61 17.31 13.31
N ILE A 296 -33.97 18.50 13.80
CA ILE A 296 -34.90 18.70 14.94
C ILE A 296 -36.25 18.03 14.70
N ASP A 297 -36.72 18.01 13.44
CA ASP A 297 -37.98 17.36 13.04
C ASP A 297 -37.87 15.84 12.89
N GLY A 298 -36.70 15.27 13.18
CA GLY A 298 -36.41 13.84 13.07
C GLY A 298 -35.99 13.35 11.68
N THR A 299 -35.99 14.21 10.67
CA THR A 299 -35.54 13.85 9.33
C THR A 299 -34.02 13.73 9.26
N TRP A 300 -33.52 12.95 8.27
CA TRP A 300 -32.09 12.75 8.04
C TRP A 300 -31.60 13.57 6.85
N VAL A 301 -30.45 14.20 7.01
CA VAL A 301 -29.70 14.89 5.95
C VAL A 301 -28.27 14.35 5.92
N TYR A 302 -27.69 14.27 4.74
CA TYR A 302 -26.35 13.70 4.54
C TYR A 302 -25.47 14.69 3.78
N SER A 303 -24.21 14.87 4.27
CA SER A 303 -23.17 15.55 3.52
C SER A 303 -22.15 14.54 3.01
N TYR A 304 -21.83 14.63 1.74
CA TYR A 304 -20.88 13.78 1.03
C TYR A 304 -19.58 14.54 0.70
N ASP A 305 -19.32 15.69 1.30
CA ASP A 305 -18.20 16.57 0.93
C ASP A 305 -16.84 15.89 0.99
N VAL A 306 -16.58 15.09 2.04
CA VAL A 306 -15.33 14.35 2.20
C VAL A 306 -15.30 13.16 1.25
N PHE A 307 -16.39 12.41 1.16
CA PHE A 307 -16.52 11.28 0.25
C PHE A 307 -16.26 11.70 -1.20
N ASP A 308 -16.90 12.78 -1.64
CA ASP A 308 -16.74 13.30 -2.99
C ASP A 308 -15.31 13.75 -3.28
N LYS A 309 -14.71 14.53 -2.39
CA LYS A 309 -13.32 14.99 -2.53
C LYS A 309 -12.35 13.83 -2.66
N TRP A 310 -12.51 12.80 -1.82
CA TRP A 310 -11.64 11.62 -1.86
C TRP A 310 -11.81 10.83 -3.15
N VAL A 311 -13.05 10.53 -3.54
CA VAL A 311 -13.33 9.77 -4.78
C VAL A 311 -12.88 10.55 -6.01
N GLU A 312 -13.15 11.87 -6.08
CA GLU A 312 -12.71 12.73 -7.19
C GLU A 312 -11.19 12.78 -7.31
N PHE A 313 -10.47 12.92 -6.20
CA PHE A 313 -9.02 12.87 -6.17
C PHE A 313 -8.49 11.53 -6.69
N MET A 314 -9.02 10.42 -6.20
CA MET A 314 -8.59 9.09 -6.63
C MET A 314 -8.87 8.82 -8.11
N MET A 315 -10.02 9.29 -8.62
CA MET A 315 -10.37 9.09 -10.03
C MET A 315 -9.62 10.03 -10.98
N ASN A 316 -9.55 11.32 -10.65
CA ASN A 316 -9.12 12.36 -11.59
C ASN A 316 -7.61 12.62 -11.53
N GLU A 317 -7.03 12.61 -10.32
CA GLU A 317 -5.62 12.92 -10.13
C GLU A 317 -4.78 11.64 -10.04
N VAL A 318 -5.25 10.64 -9.30
CA VAL A 318 -4.52 9.38 -9.13
C VAL A 318 -4.72 8.45 -10.32
N GLY A 319 -5.95 8.32 -10.83
CA GLY A 319 -6.29 7.48 -11.98
C GLY A 319 -6.89 6.12 -11.62
N ILE A 320 -7.29 5.89 -10.37
CA ILE A 320 -8.01 4.68 -9.92
C ILE A 320 -9.51 4.98 -10.00
N LYS A 321 -10.26 4.28 -10.86
CA LYS A 321 -11.65 4.66 -11.19
C LYS A 321 -12.62 3.50 -11.45
N ASP A 322 -12.21 2.26 -11.20
CA ASP A 322 -13.03 1.10 -11.62
C ASP A 322 -14.07 0.72 -10.57
N MET A 323 -13.72 0.80 -9.29
CA MET A 323 -14.63 0.44 -8.20
C MET A 323 -14.48 1.41 -7.02
N ILE A 324 -15.58 1.69 -6.33
CA ILE A 324 -15.64 2.38 -5.04
C ILE A 324 -16.17 1.38 -4.02
N SER A 325 -15.35 0.98 -3.06
CA SER A 325 -15.69 0.03 -2.01
C SER A 325 -16.02 0.77 -0.72
N CYS A 326 -17.30 0.72 -0.30
CA CYS A 326 -17.84 1.48 0.82
C CYS A 326 -17.98 0.61 2.08
N TYR A 327 -17.05 0.75 3.01
CA TYR A 327 -17.01 0.00 4.28
C TYR A 327 -17.68 0.81 5.39
N THR A 328 -18.50 0.27 6.24
CA THR A 328 -19.26 -0.96 6.19
C THR A 328 -20.56 -0.82 7.00
N MET A 329 -21.58 -1.59 6.70
CA MET A 329 -22.83 -1.60 7.48
C MET A 329 -22.73 -2.50 8.72
N ILE A 330 -21.78 -3.41 8.77
CA ILE A 330 -21.58 -4.40 9.86
C ILE A 330 -20.15 -4.34 10.40
N PRO A 331 -19.78 -3.22 11.07
CA PRO A 331 -18.44 -3.04 11.64
C PRO A 331 -18.12 -4.01 12.75
N TRP A 332 -16.87 -4.03 13.20
CA TRP A 332 -16.44 -4.85 14.35
C TRP A 332 -17.08 -4.40 15.66
N ALA A 333 -17.36 -3.10 15.82
CA ALA A 333 -18.17 -2.57 16.91
C ALA A 333 -19.45 -1.96 16.32
N LEU A 334 -20.62 -2.48 16.68
CA LEU A 334 -21.93 -2.06 16.14
C LEU A 334 -22.38 -0.75 16.79
N THR A 335 -21.60 0.30 16.58
CA THR A 335 -21.84 1.65 17.12
C THR A 335 -21.76 2.63 15.96
N PHE A 336 -22.81 3.42 15.75
CA PHE A 336 -22.95 4.30 14.60
C PHE A 336 -23.12 5.73 15.03
N ASP A 337 -22.37 6.64 14.41
CA ASP A 337 -22.33 8.07 14.70
C ASP A 337 -23.32 8.90 13.85
N TYR A 338 -23.81 9.96 14.42
CA TYR A 338 -24.53 11.01 13.71
C TYR A 338 -24.47 12.33 14.49
N TYR A 339 -24.58 13.44 13.78
CA TYR A 339 -24.74 14.74 14.39
C TYR A 339 -26.23 14.99 14.67
N ASP A 340 -26.59 15.22 15.94
CA ASP A 340 -27.94 15.55 16.35
C ASP A 340 -28.10 17.08 16.43
N GLU A 341 -28.91 17.63 15.54
CA GLU A 341 -29.16 19.06 15.47
C GLU A 341 -29.86 19.61 16.74
N ALA A 342 -30.74 18.78 17.34
CA ALA A 342 -31.47 19.17 18.54
C ALA A 342 -30.56 19.39 19.77
N THR A 343 -29.50 18.57 19.89
CA THR A 343 -28.53 18.69 20.98
C THR A 343 -27.24 19.38 20.57
N SER A 344 -27.05 19.67 19.27
CA SER A 344 -25.82 20.20 18.68
C SER A 344 -24.57 19.41 19.02
N ARG A 345 -24.68 18.08 19.04
CA ARG A 345 -23.60 17.15 19.40
C ARG A 345 -23.60 15.93 18.51
N VAL A 346 -22.42 15.32 18.39
CA VAL A 346 -22.30 13.96 17.84
C VAL A 346 -22.88 12.98 18.87
N GLN A 347 -23.78 12.13 18.41
CA GLN A 347 -24.42 11.06 19.16
C GLN A 347 -24.03 9.71 18.56
N PHE A 348 -24.21 8.67 19.34
CA PHE A 348 -23.96 7.29 18.92
C PHE A 348 -25.16 6.43 19.21
N ILE A 349 -25.53 5.57 18.26
CA ILE A 349 -26.51 4.51 18.48
C ILE A 349 -25.83 3.15 18.47
N ASN A 350 -26.26 2.27 19.36
CA ASN A 350 -25.79 0.89 19.46
C ASN A 350 -26.93 -0.03 19.03
N VAL A 351 -26.90 -0.42 17.77
CA VAL A 351 -27.94 -1.26 17.15
C VAL A 351 -27.29 -2.35 16.32
N LYS A 352 -27.95 -3.47 16.15
CA LYS A 352 -27.46 -4.60 15.38
C LYS A 352 -28.32 -4.86 14.14
N PRO A 353 -27.77 -5.52 13.11
CA PRO A 353 -28.54 -6.00 11.99
C PRO A 353 -29.76 -6.79 12.45
N GLY A 354 -30.94 -6.48 11.90
CA GLY A 354 -32.24 -7.03 12.30
C GLY A 354 -33.06 -6.09 13.19
N ASP A 355 -32.45 -5.13 13.91
CA ASP A 355 -33.17 -4.14 14.67
C ASP A 355 -33.87 -3.12 13.75
N ALA A 356 -35.04 -2.62 14.19
CA ALA A 356 -35.79 -1.62 13.43
C ALA A 356 -35.00 -0.32 13.26
N GLU A 357 -34.32 0.13 14.31
CA GLU A 357 -33.46 1.34 14.29
C GLU A 357 -32.25 1.17 13.36
N TYR A 358 -31.66 -0.04 13.28
CA TYR A 358 -30.61 -0.34 12.32
C TYR A 358 -31.13 -0.19 10.87
N THR A 359 -32.30 -0.73 10.62
CA THR A 359 -32.95 -0.67 9.31
C THR A 359 -33.30 0.78 8.93
N GLU A 360 -33.77 1.59 9.86
CA GLU A 360 -34.06 2.99 9.66
C GLU A 360 -32.77 3.79 9.36
N TYR A 361 -31.76 3.65 10.21
CA TYR A 361 -30.48 4.36 10.08
C TYR A 361 -29.80 4.10 8.73
N TRP A 362 -29.67 2.84 8.36
CA TRP A 362 -29.01 2.45 7.11
C TRP A 362 -29.92 2.58 5.89
N GLY A 363 -31.19 2.25 5.99
CA GLY A 363 -32.12 2.29 4.87
C GLY A 363 -32.39 3.71 4.35
N SER A 364 -32.53 4.69 5.26
CA SER A 364 -32.68 6.10 4.87
C SER A 364 -31.41 6.63 4.20
N PHE A 365 -30.24 6.30 4.77
CA PHE A 365 -28.94 6.68 4.19
C PHE A 365 -28.76 6.06 2.79
N LEU A 366 -28.93 4.76 2.64
CA LEU A 366 -28.69 4.08 1.37
C LEU A 366 -29.59 4.60 0.24
N LYS A 367 -30.84 4.94 0.53
CA LYS A 367 -31.76 5.56 -0.45
C LYS A 367 -31.27 6.93 -0.91
N ASP A 368 -30.76 7.75 0.00
CA ASP A 368 -30.18 9.06 -0.31
C ASP A 368 -28.86 8.90 -1.06
N PHE A 369 -28.00 7.99 -0.57
CA PHE A 369 -26.71 7.69 -1.17
C PHE A 369 -26.83 7.17 -2.61
N SER A 370 -27.79 6.28 -2.89
CA SER A 370 -28.08 5.83 -4.25
C SER A 370 -28.39 6.99 -5.20
N ARG A 371 -29.22 7.96 -4.75
CA ARG A 371 -29.54 9.16 -5.55
C ARG A 371 -28.30 10.03 -5.77
N HIS A 372 -27.48 10.23 -4.71
CA HIS A 372 -26.24 10.99 -4.81
C HIS A 372 -25.27 10.35 -5.80
N LEU A 373 -25.02 9.04 -5.68
CA LEU A 373 -24.14 8.29 -6.57
C LEU A 373 -24.59 8.31 -8.02
N ARG A 374 -25.90 8.20 -8.29
CA ARG A 374 -26.45 8.32 -9.64
C ARG A 374 -26.26 9.73 -10.20
N LYS A 375 -26.46 10.77 -9.39
CA LYS A 375 -26.19 12.15 -9.78
C LYS A 375 -24.73 12.39 -10.14
N LYS A 376 -23.80 11.73 -9.44
CA LYS A 376 -22.34 11.78 -9.70
C LYS A 376 -21.92 10.86 -10.87
N GLY A 377 -22.77 9.96 -11.34
CA GLY A 377 -22.39 8.93 -12.32
C GLY A 377 -21.49 7.83 -11.77
N TRP A 378 -21.55 7.60 -10.45
CA TRP A 378 -20.69 6.63 -9.74
C TRP A 378 -21.42 5.37 -9.29
N PHE A 379 -22.75 5.32 -9.39
CA PHE A 379 -23.54 4.22 -8.85
C PHE A 379 -23.11 2.85 -9.38
N GLU A 380 -22.89 2.72 -10.69
CA GLU A 380 -22.53 1.45 -11.33
C GLU A 380 -21.13 0.91 -10.91
N LYS A 381 -20.31 1.75 -10.35
CA LYS A 381 -18.98 1.38 -9.85
C LYS A 381 -18.87 1.36 -8.32
N THR A 382 -19.95 1.67 -7.62
CA THR A 382 -19.98 1.67 -6.16
C THR A 382 -20.54 0.36 -5.62
N ALA A 383 -19.90 -0.18 -4.61
CA ALA A 383 -20.35 -1.34 -3.87
C ALA A 383 -20.40 -1.08 -2.37
N ILE A 384 -21.43 -1.60 -1.70
CA ILE A 384 -21.47 -1.67 -0.24
C ILE A 384 -20.65 -2.88 0.19
N SER A 385 -19.63 -2.64 0.99
CA SER A 385 -18.58 -3.61 1.29
C SER A 385 -18.71 -4.17 2.69
N MET A 386 -18.54 -5.47 2.81
CA MET A 386 -18.54 -6.20 4.07
C MET A 386 -17.19 -6.87 4.31
N ASP A 387 -16.89 -7.10 5.56
CA ASP A 387 -15.76 -7.86 6.06
C ASP A 387 -16.26 -9.16 6.73
N GLU A 388 -15.38 -10.00 7.25
CA GLU A 388 -15.68 -11.27 7.92
C GLU A 388 -16.60 -11.10 9.11
N ARG A 389 -17.89 -11.31 8.93
CA ARG A 389 -18.92 -11.12 9.96
C ARG A 389 -19.83 -12.33 10.07
N PRO A 390 -20.57 -12.51 11.18
CA PRO A 390 -21.54 -13.59 11.32
C PRO A 390 -22.57 -13.59 10.19
N MET A 391 -22.94 -14.77 9.72
CA MET A 391 -23.86 -14.97 8.60
C MET A 391 -25.18 -14.24 8.75
N GLU A 392 -25.78 -14.30 9.95
CA GLU A 392 -27.05 -13.63 10.24
C GLU A 392 -26.93 -12.11 10.03
N ALA A 393 -25.85 -11.49 10.54
CA ALA A 393 -25.59 -10.07 10.37
C ALA A 393 -25.42 -9.70 8.89
N MET A 394 -24.70 -10.53 8.11
CA MET A 394 -24.55 -10.32 6.68
C MET A 394 -25.89 -10.41 5.93
N ARG A 395 -26.71 -11.39 6.23
CA ARG A 395 -28.05 -11.53 5.63
C ARG A 395 -28.95 -10.32 5.88
N GLU A 396 -29.01 -9.86 7.14
CA GLU A 396 -29.83 -8.70 7.48
C GLU A 396 -29.28 -7.41 6.84
N ALA A 397 -27.96 -7.24 6.76
CA ALA A 397 -27.37 -6.12 6.05
C ALA A 397 -27.72 -6.16 4.53
N ILE A 398 -27.56 -7.31 3.88
CA ILE A 398 -27.93 -7.52 2.47
C ILE A 398 -29.41 -7.17 2.23
N LYS A 399 -30.29 -7.61 3.12
CA LYS A 399 -31.72 -7.30 3.05
C LYS A 399 -31.97 -5.79 3.08
N VAL A 400 -31.34 -5.05 4.00
CA VAL A 400 -31.48 -3.58 4.07
C VAL A 400 -30.93 -2.91 2.81
N ILE A 401 -29.78 -3.36 2.28
CA ILE A 401 -29.21 -2.85 1.04
C ILE A 401 -30.22 -3.03 -0.12
N LYS A 402 -30.73 -4.25 -0.29
CA LYS A 402 -31.67 -4.58 -1.39
C LYS A 402 -33.02 -3.91 -1.25
N GLN A 403 -33.48 -3.65 -0.02
CA GLN A 403 -34.69 -2.85 0.23
C GLN A 403 -34.49 -1.36 -0.08
N ALA A 404 -33.30 -0.83 0.10
CA ALA A 404 -32.99 0.56 -0.21
C ALA A 404 -32.88 0.78 -1.72
N ASP A 405 -32.07 -0.06 -2.39
CA ASP A 405 -31.94 -0.10 -3.85
C ASP A 405 -31.44 -1.50 -4.26
N PRO A 406 -32.24 -2.30 -5.01
CA PRO A 406 -31.88 -3.67 -5.38
C PRO A 406 -30.69 -3.76 -6.35
N GLU A 407 -30.34 -2.66 -7.03
CA GLU A 407 -29.22 -2.60 -7.98
C GLU A 407 -27.87 -2.35 -7.31
N PHE A 408 -27.81 -2.03 -6.00
CA PHE A 408 -26.53 -1.91 -5.31
C PHE A 408 -25.70 -3.17 -5.46
N LYS A 409 -24.46 -2.98 -5.88
CA LYS A 409 -23.43 -4.02 -5.80
C LYS A 409 -23.01 -4.22 -4.35
N ILE A 410 -22.69 -5.46 -4.01
CA ILE A 410 -22.26 -5.85 -2.67
C ILE A 410 -20.94 -6.59 -2.80
N THR A 411 -19.99 -6.31 -1.89
CA THR A 411 -18.71 -7.01 -1.83
C THR A 411 -18.48 -7.64 -0.46
N LEU A 412 -17.70 -8.71 -0.43
CA LEU A 412 -17.29 -9.39 0.79
C LEU A 412 -15.81 -9.78 0.69
N ALA A 413 -15.03 -9.43 1.71
CA ALA A 413 -13.75 -10.05 2.00
C ALA A 413 -13.95 -11.03 3.14
N GLY A 414 -13.98 -12.34 2.85
CA GLY A 414 -14.30 -13.35 3.84
C GLY A 414 -14.53 -14.72 3.23
N ASN A 415 -14.98 -15.66 4.04
CA ASN A 415 -15.24 -17.02 3.60
C ASN A 415 -16.31 -17.09 2.50
N TYR A 416 -16.21 -18.11 1.67
CA TYR A 416 -17.29 -18.47 0.75
C TYR A 416 -18.49 -19.00 1.51
N HIS A 417 -19.66 -18.43 1.24
CA HIS A 417 -20.94 -18.84 1.81
C HIS A 417 -21.96 -19.05 0.70
N PRO A 418 -22.42 -20.29 0.48
CA PRO A 418 -23.39 -20.60 -0.60
C PRO A 418 -24.70 -19.83 -0.49
N GLU A 419 -25.09 -19.42 0.73
CA GLU A 419 -26.37 -18.77 1.02
C GLU A 419 -26.45 -17.32 0.55
N ILE A 420 -25.32 -16.64 0.42
CA ILE A 420 -25.26 -15.20 0.05
C ILE A 420 -24.40 -14.94 -1.17
N GLN A 421 -23.64 -15.91 -1.67
CA GLN A 421 -22.68 -15.69 -2.74
C GLN A 421 -23.30 -15.14 -4.04
N SER A 422 -24.57 -15.45 -4.32
CA SER A 422 -25.28 -14.95 -5.50
C SER A 422 -25.55 -13.46 -5.46
N ASP A 423 -25.61 -12.86 -4.26
CA ASP A 423 -25.79 -11.43 -4.03
C ASP A 423 -24.49 -10.63 -4.13
N LEU A 424 -23.34 -11.33 -4.10
CA LEU A 424 -22.03 -10.70 -4.04
C LEU A 424 -21.46 -10.46 -5.44
N TYR A 425 -21.37 -9.21 -5.84
CA TYR A 425 -20.69 -8.81 -7.07
C TYR A 425 -19.19 -9.10 -7.03
N TYR A 426 -18.53 -8.78 -5.89
CA TYR A 426 -17.14 -9.07 -5.65
C TYR A 426 -16.97 -9.86 -4.36
N LEU A 427 -16.27 -11.00 -4.45
CA LEU A 427 -15.96 -11.85 -3.32
C LEU A 427 -14.47 -12.19 -3.31
N SER A 428 -13.78 -11.80 -2.25
CA SER A 428 -12.40 -12.19 -1.97
C SER A 428 -12.39 -13.26 -0.88
N ILE A 429 -11.79 -14.43 -1.15
CA ILE A 429 -11.74 -15.52 -0.18
C ILE A 429 -10.32 -15.71 0.39
N PRO A 430 -10.15 -16.28 1.60
CA PRO A 430 -8.84 -16.52 2.18
C PRO A 430 -7.96 -17.41 1.29
N TYR A 431 -6.65 -17.17 1.31
CA TYR A 431 -5.67 -18.04 0.66
C TYR A 431 -5.84 -19.50 1.13
N GLY A 432 -5.74 -20.43 0.21
CA GLY A 432 -5.94 -21.86 0.48
C GLY A 432 -7.40 -22.32 0.41
N HIS A 433 -8.36 -21.40 0.42
CA HIS A 433 -9.77 -21.73 0.16
C HIS A 433 -10.05 -21.75 -1.35
N LYS A 434 -11.12 -22.43 -1.74
CA LYS A 434 -11.52 -22.55 -3.14
C LYS A 434 -13.00 -22.34 -3.31
N PHE A 435 -13.38 -21.71 -4.40
CA PHE A 435 -14.78 -21.75 -4.86
C PHE A 435 -15.10 -23.15 -5.38
N PRO A 436 -16.33 -23.66 -5.21
CA PRO A 436 -16.83 -24.75 -6.03
C PRO A 436 -16.71 -24.40 -7.52
N GLU A 437 -16.28 -25.35 -8.37
CA GLU A 437 -16.02 -25.07 -9.79
C GLU A 437 -17.23 -24.51 -10.54
N ASN A 438 -18.42 -25.07 -10.27
CA ASN A 438 -19.67 -24.60 -10.86
C ASN A 438 -19.99 -23.15 -10.44
N VAL A 439 -19.72 -22.78 -9.20
CA VAL A 439 -19.94 -21.41 -8.67
C VAL A 439 -18.95 -20.44 -9.33
N LYS A 440 -17.69 -20.83 -9.43
CA LYS A 440 -16.68 -19.99 -10.08
C LYS A 440 -17.06 -19.71 -11.54
N ALA A 441 -17.40 -20.74 -12.30
CA ALA A 441 -17.83 -20.60 -13.70
C ALA A 441 -19.10 -19.75 -13.84
N GLU A 442 -20.02 -19.84 -12.86
CA GLU A 442 -21.24 -18.98 -12.87
C GLU A 442 -20.88 -17.53 -12.59
N ARG A 443 -20.02 -17.25 -11.61
CA ARG A 443 -19.55 -15.91 -11.29
C ARG A 443 -18.85 -15.25 -12.48
N GLU A 444 -17.98 -15.98 -13.16
CA GLU A 444 -17.31 -15.53 -14.38
C GLU A 444 -18.32 -15.17 -15.49
N ARG A 445 -19.31 -16.05 -15.76
CA ARG A 445 -20.37 -15.75 -16.73
C ARG A 445 -21.19 -14.50 -16.39
N LYS A 446 -21.34 -14.19 -15.10
CA LYS A 446 -22.08 -13.01 -14.62
C LYS A 446 -21.18 -11.75 -14.56
N GLY A 447 -19.91 -11.84 -14.89
CA GLY A 447 -18.95 -10.75 -14.75
C GLY A 447 -18.74 -10.33 -13.30
N GLN A 448 -18.90 -11.27 -12.35
CA GLN A 448 -18.64 -11.07 -10.94
C GLN A 448 -17.16 -11.31 -10.64
N ILE A 449 -16.58 -10.51 -9.76
CA ILE A 449 -15.15 -10.56 -9.42
C ILE A 449 -14.91 -11.57 -8.32
N SER A 450 -13.89 -12.41 -8.50
CA SER A 450 -13.49 -13.45 -7.54
C SER A 450 -12.00 -13.39 -7.31
N THR A 451 -11.57 -12.97 -6.11
CA THR A 451 -10.16 -12.84 -5.76
C THR A 451 -9.78 -13.68 -4.54
N VAL A 452 -8.52 -13.69 -4.21
CA VAL A 452 -8.00 -14.26 -2.96
C VAL A 452 -7.33 -13.17 -2.13
N TYR A 453 -7.27 -13.37 -0.81
CA TYR A 453 -6.50 -12.51 0.07
C TYR A 453 -5.63 -13.33 1.01
N THR A 454 -4.59 -12.71 1.56
CA THR A 454 -3.86 -13.20 2.73
C THR A 454 -4.07 -12.23 3.88
N CYS A 455 -4.14 -12.75 5.09
CA CYS A 455 -4.24 -11.95 6.30
C CYS A 455 -3.16 -12.35 7.31
N CYS A 456 -3.36 -12.07 8.56
CA CYS A 456 -2.42 -12.42 9.63
C CYS A 456 -2.40 -13.94 9.96
N SER A 457 -3.38 -14.70 9.51
CA SER A 457 -3.48 -16.15 9.78
C SER A 457 -2.54 -17.01 8.93
N GLU A 458 -2.18 -16.53 7.74
CA GLU A 458 -1.26 -17.25 6.87
C GLU A 458 0.19 -16.93 7.22
N ALA A 459 0.93 -17.93 7.73
CA ALA A 459 2.36 -17.77 7.97
C ALA A 459 3.16 -17.71 6.65
N PHE A 460 2.65 -18.36 5.60
CA PHE A 460 3.26 -18.48 4.27
C PHE A 460 2.22 -18.92 3.24
N PRO A 461 2.16 -18.31 2.03
CA PRO A 461 2.83 -17.07 1.65
C PRO A 461 2.16 -15.85 2.28
N ASN A 462 2.92 -14.80 2.49
CA ASN A 462 2.39 -13.53 3.00
C ASN A 462 3.23 -12.34 2.49
N THR A 463 2.87 -11.13 2.92
CA THR A 463 3.57 -9.88 2.62
C THR A 463 3.93 -9.12 3.90
N PHE A 464 4.26 -9.86 4.96
CA PHE A 464 4.83 -9.26 6.18
C PHE A 464 6.20 -8.66 5.87
N THR A 465 6.63 -7.72 6.70
CA THR A 465 7.95 -7.09 6.57
C THR A 465 9.08 -8.11 6.56
N PHE A 466 8.95 -9.21 7.32
CA PHE A 466 9.92 -10.31 7.37
C PHE A 466 9.72 -11.37 6.26
N SER A 467 8.59 -11.37 5.54
CA SER A 467 8.34 -12.35 4.46
C SER A 467 9.38 -12.27 3.37
N ASP A 468 9.75 -13.39 2.81
CA ASP A 468 10.67 -13.41 1.67
C ASP A 468 10.03 -12.70 0.45
N PRO A 469 10.77 -11.89 -0.31
CA PRO A 469 10.21 -11.15 -1.44
C PRO A 469 9.52 -12.05 -2.49
N ALA A 470 9.98 -13.27 -2.64
CA ALA A 470 9.38 -14.26 -3.54
C ALA A 470 7.93 -14.64 -3.17
N GLU A 471 7.53 -14.48 -1.90
CA GLU A 471 6.16 -14.78 -1.46
C GLU A 471 5.12 -13.85 -2.10
N ALA A 472 5.45 -12.57 -2.27
CA ALA A 472 4.57 -11.63 -2.97
C ALA A 472 4.38 -12.03 -4.45
N THR A 473 5.45 -12.46 -5.11
CA THR A 473 5.39 -12.99 -6.49
C THR A 473 4.55 -14.26 -6.56
N TRP A 474 4.75 -15.17 -5.60
CA TRP A 474 3.97 -16.42 -5.51
C TRP A 474 2.48 -16.15 -5.33
N THR A 475 2.10 -15.17 -4.50
CA THR A 475 0.69 -14.80 -4.26
C THR A 475 0.00 -14.37 -5.56
N ALA A 476 0.65 -13.54 -6.38
CA ALA A 476 0.11 -13.15 -7.68
C ALA A 476 0.01 -14.34 -8.65
N LEU A 477 1.04 -15.20 -8.72
CA LEU A 477 1.03 -16.40 -9.53
C LEU A 477 -0.05 -17.39 -9.09
N HIS A 478 -0.26 -17.55 -7.79
CA HIS A 478 -1.32 -18.38 -7.23
C HIS A 478 -2.71 -17.88 -7.64
N ALA A 479 -2.96 -16.57 -7.56
CA ALA A 479 -4.21 -16.01 -8.01
C ALA A 479 -4.46 -16.31 -9.50
N ILE A 480 -3.49 -16.07 -10.36
CA ILE A 480 -3.59 -16.32 -11.81
C ILE A 480 -3.78 -17.83 -12.10
N ALA A 481 -2.94 -18.69 -11.53
CA ALA A 481 -2.98 -20.13 -11.76
C ALA A 481 -4.25 -20.77 -11.19
N GLY A 482 -4.78 -20.24 -10.09
CA GLY A 482 -6.08 -20.60 -9.52
C GLY A 482 -7.27 -20.10 -10.33
N GLY A 483 -7.04 -19.29 -11.38
CA GLY A 483 -8.09 -18.66 -12.19
C GLY A 483 -8.91 -17.64 -11.39
N TYR A 484 -8.29 -16.98 -10.42
CA TYR A 484 -8.89 -15.83 -9.73
C TYR A 484 -8.62 -14.56 -10.52
N ASP A 485 -9.51 -13.58 -10.37
CA ASP A 485 -9.39 -12.29 -11.06
C ASP A 485 -8.28 -11.41 -10.46
N GLY A 486 -7.83 -11.70 -9.24
CA GLY A 486 -6.80 -10.89 -8.60
C GLY A 486 -6.57 -11.19 -7.12
N TYR A 487 -6.11 -10.16 -6.41
CA TYR A 487 -5.68 -10.25 -5.03
C TYR A 487 -6.15 -9.03 -4.21
N LEU A 488 -6.58 -9.30 -2.98
CA LEU A 488 -6.92 -8.28 -2.00
C LEU A 488 -5.94 -8.32 -0.82
N ARG A 489 -5.62 -7.15 -0.26
CA ARG A 489 -4.91 -7.04 1.02
C ARG A 489 -5.47 -5.90 1.85
N TRP A 490 -5.81 -6.21 3.09
CA TRP A 490 -6.19 -5.23 4.10
C TRP A 490 -4.99 -4.36 4.50
N ALA A 491 -5.25 -3.07 4.70
CA ALA A 491 -4.31 -2.10 5.27
C ALA A 491 -3.03 -1.88 4.44
N GLY A 492 -3.17 -1.56 3.15
CA GLY A 492 -2.04 -1.32 2.24
C GLY A 492 -1.06 -0.24 2.69
N ASN A 493 -1.52 0.77 3.45
CA ASN A 493 -0.68 1.85 3.99
C ASN A 493 -1.10 2.26 5.41
N SER A 494 -1.50 1.31 6.25
CA SER A 494 -1.76 1.57 7.67
C SER A 494 -0.44 1.56 8.45
N TRP A 495 0.19 2.72 8.52
CA TRP A 495 1.47 2.89 9.20
C TRP A 495 1.30 3.03 10.72
N THR A 496 2.29 2.58 11.50
CA THR A 496 2.37 2.71 12.95
C THR A 496 3.45 3.71 13.36
#